data_e99f69c21993841c2c2bca765f6ba301
#
_entry.id   e99f69c21993841c2c2bca765f6ba301
#
_cell.length_a   1.000
_cell.length_b   1.000
_cell.length_c   1.000
_cell.angle_alpha   90.00
_cell.angle_beta   90.00
_cell.angle_gamma   90.00
#
_symmetry.space_group_name_H-M   'P 1'
#
loop_
_entity.id
_entity.type
_entity.pdbx_description
1 polymer ?
#
loop_
_entity_poly.entity_id
_entity_poly.type
_entity_poly.pdbx_seq_one_letter_code
_entity_poly.pdbx_strand_id
1 'polypeptide(L)'
;GNKRELPFRFTKDPYKIWISEVMLQQTQMKTAIPFYNRWIDSFPTLQSVAIAKSDKILKLWEGLGYYRRCLNFHKASKIVMKKYDGRIPNDYEVFRSLPGVGEYTAGAVLSIAFGVPTPAIDGNVNRLISRLSGIKNLTKRNKLIIKNKIKSLLIDIDPGDLNQALMEIGALVCIPKNPLCY
;
A
#
# COMPACT_ATOMS: atom_id res chain seq x y z
N GLY A 1 -19.45 -9.68 5.74
CA GLY A 1 -18.21 -9.53 6.50
C GLY A 1 -17.93 -8.07 6.80
N ASN A 2 -17.47 -7.76 8.01
CA ASN A 2 -17.17 -6.41 8.48
C ASN A 2 -15.98 -5.80 7.73
N LYS A 3 -16.18 -5.32 6.51
CA LYS A 3 -15.19 -4.45 5.84
C LYS A 3 -15.30 -3.07 6.48
N ARG A 4 -14.17 -2.52 6.97
CA ARG A 4 -14.13 -1.12 7.43
C ARG A 4 -14.44 -0.21 6.23
N GLU A 5 -15.36 0.74 6.42
CA GLU A 5 -15.64 1.77 5.41
C GLU A 5 -14.46 2.73 5.32
N LEU A 6 -13.61 2.51 4.35
CA LEU A 6 -12.42 3.31 4.10
C LEU A 6 -12.51 3.90 2.69
N PRO A 7 -12.33 5.22 2.52
CA PRO A 7 -12.57 5.92 1.26
C PRO A 7 -11.73 5.38 0.09
N PHE A 8 -10.58 4.77 0.38
CA PHE A 8 -9.67 4.20 -0.62
C PHE A 8 -9.88 2.69 -0.89
N ARG A 9 -10.83 2.02 -0.19
CA ARG A 9 -11.07 0.57 -0.38
C ARG A 9 -12.07 0.25 -1.48
N PHE A 10 -12.86 1.22 -1.89
CA PHE A 10 -13.89 1.04 -2.91
C PHE A 10 -13.46 1.55 -4.29
N THR A 11 -12.18 1.85 -4.46
CA THR A 11 -11.64 2.31 -5.74
C THR A 11 -10.65 1.33 -6.32
N LYS A 12 -10.63 1.22 -7.64
CA LYS A 12 -9.57 0.56 -8.41
C LYS A 12 -8.63 1.58 -9.08
N ASP A 13 -8.81 2.89 -8.79
CA ASP A 13 -7.93 3.95 -9.28
C ASP A 13 -6.51 3.79 -8.69
N PRO A 14 -5.49 3.49 -9.51
CA PRO A 14 -4.15 3.23 -9.03
C PRO A 14 -3.49 4.44 -8.36
N TYR A 15 -3.85 5.66 -8.75
CA TYR A 15 -3.37 6.88 -8.10
C TYR A 15 -3.91 6.97 -6.66
N LYS A 16 -5.21 6.77 -6.50
CA LYS A 16 -5.88 6.87 -5.20
C LYS A 16 -5.41 5.78 -4.24
N ILE A 17 -5.21 4.57 -4.74
CA ILE A 17 -4.64 3.47 -3.96
C ILE A 17 -3.19 3.79 -3.59
N TRP A 18 -2.37 4.24 -4.53
CA TRP A 18 -0.96 4.52 -4.28
C TRP A 18 -0.76 5.61 -3.21
N ILE A 19 -1.46 6.73 -3.31
CA ILE A 19 -1.33 7.80 -2.30
C ILE A 19 -1.82 7.34 -0.92
N SER A 20 -2.90 6.55 -0.84
CA SER A 20 -3.36 6.00 0.44
C SER A 20 -2.30 5.09 1.08
N GLU A 21 -1.68 4.20 0.29
CA GLU A 21 -0.62 3.32 0.78
C GLU A 21 0.61 4.10 1.27
N VAL A 22 0.98 5.19 0.58
CA VAL A 22 2.06 6.07 1.01
C VAL A 22 1.72 6.79 2.32
N MET A 23 0.49 7.25 2.49
CA MET A 23 0.04 7.91 3.73
C MET A 23 -0.02 6.94 4.92
N LEU A 24 -0.37 5.68 4.67
CA LEU A 24 -0.48 4.65 5.70
C LEU A 24 0.86 4.08 6.18
N GLN A 25 1.98 4.36 5.47
CA GLN A 25 3.30 3.96 5.96
C GLN A 25 3.58 4.60 7.32
N GLN A 26 3.70 3.78 8.39
CA GLN A 26 3.96 4.23 9.77
C GLN A 26 2.95 5.26 10.32
N THR A 27 1.75 5.31 9.76
CA THR A 27 0.68 6.20 10.20
C THR A 27 -0.58 5.39 10.46
N GLN A 28 -1.25 5.65 11.57
CA GLN A 28 -2.51 5.00 11.88
C GLN A 28 -3.60 5.44 10.90
N MET A 29 -4.46 4.50 10.52
CA MET A 29 -5.54 4.74 9.55
C MET A 29 -6.45 5.91 9.93
N LYS A 30 -6.86 5.99 11.20
CA LYS A 30 -7.68 7.10 11.73
C LYS A 30 -7.04 8.46 11.48
N THR A 31 -5.72 8.55 11.58
CA THR A 31 -4.96 9.77 11.32
C THR A 31 -4.86 10.05 9.82
N ALA A 32 -4.65 9.02 8.98
CA ALA A 32 -4.43 9.19 7.55
C ALA A 32 -5.68 9.63 6.77
N ILE A 33 -6.89 9.19 7.15
CA ILE A 33 -8.14 9.45 6.43
C ILE A 33 -8.40 10.95 6.18
N PRO A 34 -8.35 11.85 7.18
CA PRO A 34 -8.57 13.28 6.94
C PRO A 34 -7.55 13.88 5.97
N PHE A 35 -6.30 13.43 6.01
CA PHE A 35 -5.25 13.88 5.08
C PHE A 35 -5.50 13.37 3.67
N TYR A 36 -5.91 12.11 3.53
CA TYR A 36 -6.25 11.53 2.24
C TYR A 36 -7.39 12.30 1.56
N ASN A 37 -8.47 12.59 2.28
CA ASN A 37 -9.60 13.33 1.72
C ASN A 37 -9.17 14.72 1.25
N ARG A 38 -8.51 15.52 2.09
CA ARG A 38 -7.97 16.84 1.70
C ARG A 38 -7.01 16.77 0.52
N TRP A 39 -6.22 15.69 0.45
CA TRP A 39 -5.30 15.48 -0.67
C TRP A 39 -6.03 15.23 -1.98
N ILE A 40 -7.01 14.33 -1.99
CA ILE A 40 -7.79 14.01 -3.20
C ILE A 40 -8.62 15.22 -3.67
N ASP A 41 -9.18 15.99 -2.73
CA ASP A 41 -9.90 17.23 -3.06
C ASP A 41 -8.98 18.27 -3.73
N SER A 42 -7.74 18.40 -3.26
CA SER A 42 -6.77 19.36 -3.79
C SER A 42 -6.02 18.85 -5.02
N PHE A 43 -5.85 17.57 -5.13
CA PHE A 43 -5.13 16.86 -6.19
C PHE A 43 -5.94 15.66 -6.68
N PRO A 44 -6.97 15.86 -7.51
CA PRO A 44 -7.85 14.78 -7.95
C PRO A 44 -7.17 13.76 -8.89
N THR A 45 -6.03 14.11 -9.48
CA THR A 45 -5.28 13.27 -10.43
C THR A 45 -3.79 13.25 -10.14
N LEU A 46 -3.09 12.22 -10.61
CA LEU A 46 -1.62 12.16 -10.53
C LEU A 46 -0.96 13.35 -11.23
N GLN A 47 -1.53 13.82 -12.35
CA GLN A 47 -1.06 14.99 -13.08
C GLN A 47 -1.10 16.25 -12.21
N SER A 48 -2.19 16.49 -11.46
CA SER A 48 -2.31 17.64 -10.58
C SER A 48 -1.24 17.64 -9.48
N VAL A 49 -0.83 16.45 -9.00
CA VAL A 49 0.31 16.31 -8.07
C VAL A 49 1.62 16.65 -8.78
N ALA A 50 1.86 16.10 -9.97
CA ALA A 50 3.14 16.25 -10.68
C ALA A 50 3.49 17.70 -11.04
N ILE A 51 2.48 18.49 -11.42
CA ILE A 51 2.66 19.92 -11.80
C ILE A 51 2.67 20.86 -10.60
N ALA A 52 2.26 20.41 -9.42
CA ALA A 52 2.19 21.26 -8.24
C ALA A 52 3.58 21.70 -7.76
N LYS A 53 3.63 22.88 -7.17
CA LYS A 53 4.84 23.35 -6.45
C LYS A 53 5.04 22.54 -5.18
N SER A 54 6.32 22.29 -4.83
CA SER A 54 6.67 21.49 -3.64
C SER A 54 6.08 22.05 -2.35
N ASP A 55 6.00 23.39 -2.22
CA ASP A 55 5.43 24.03 -1.03
C ASP A 55 3.94 23.70 -0.84
N LYS A 56 3.15 23.67 -1.93
CA LYS A 56 1.74 23.27 -1.88
C LYS A 56 1.60 21.80 -1.46
N ILE A 57 2.45 20.92 -1.99
CA ILE A 57 2.53 19.51 -1.65
C ILE A 57 2.83 19.33 -0.15
N LEU A 58 3.85 20.01 0.36
CA LEU A 58 4.26 19.94 1.76
C LEU A 58 3.21 20.53 2.70
N LYS A 59 2.54 21.61 2.31
CA LYS A 59 1.47 22.24 3.10
C LYS A 59 0.29 21.30 3.34
N LEU A 60 -0.13 20.53 2.33
CA LEU A 60 -1.20 19.55 2.47
C LEU A 60 -0.79 18.32 3.28
N TRP A 61 0.52 18.05 3.38
CA TRP A 61 1.08 16.96 4.18
C TRP A 61 1.39 17.35 5.62
N GLU A 62 1.33 18.65 5.93
CA GLU A 62 1.69 19.20 7.25
C GLU A 62 0.85 18.53 8.35
N GLY A 63 1.53 17.99 9.38
CA GLY A 63 0.93 17.26 10.49
C GLY A 63 0.89 15.74 10.33
N LEU A 64 1.08 15.18 9.12
CA LEU A 64 1.12 13.73 8.91
C LEU A 64 2.49 13.11 9.27
N GLY A 65 3.56 13.91 9.26
CA GLY A 65 4.92 13.47 9.54
C GLY A 65 5.57 12.68 8.39
N TYR A 66 6.82 12.26 8.62
CA TYR A 66 7.59 11.48 7.64
C TYR A 66 7.57 12.10 6.22
N TYR A 67 7.89 13.37 6.12
CA TYR A 67 7.81 14.20 4.90
C TYR A 67 8.53 13.64 3.67
N ARG A 68 9.54 12.78 3.89
CA ARG A 68 10.26 12.09 2.82
C ARG A 68 9.33 11.24 1.95
N ARG A 69 8.24 10.69 2.51
CA ARG A 69 7.24 9.94 1.76
C ARG A 69 6.55 10.83 0.73
N CYS A 70 6.11 12.01 1.16
CA CYS A 70 5.48 13.03 0.34
C CYS A 70 6.38 13.47 -0.81
N LEU A 71 7.64 13.81 -0.51
CA LEU A 71 8.62 14.24 -1.50
C LEU A 71 8.96 13.14 -2.52
N ASN A 72 9.08 11.90 -2.07
CA ASN A 72 9.29 10.76 -2.94
C ASN A 72 8.09 10.53 -3.86
N PHE A 73 6.86 10.60 -3.32
CA PHE A 73 5.64 10.47 -4.12
C PHE A 73 5.55 11.56 -5.19
N HIS A 74 5.85 12.83 -4.84
CA HIS A 74 5.89 13.93 -5.79
C HIS A 74 6.94 13.72 -6.90
N LYS A 75 8.16 13.24 -6.55
CA LYS A 75 9.18 12.88 -7.53
C LYS A 75 8.71 11.75 -8.44
N ALA A 76 8.13 10.71 -7.86
CA ALA A 76 7.61 9.57 -8.60
C ALA A 76 6.48 9.99 -9.55
N SER A 77 5.55 10.85 -9.13
CA SER A 77 4.50 11.40 -9.97
C SER A 77 5.06 12.12 -11.21
N LYS A 78 6.10 12.93 -11.04
CA LYS A 78 6.78 13.59 -12.17
C LYS A 78 7.42 12.60 -13.14
N ILE A 79 8.02 11.52 -12.61
CA ILE A 79 8.61 10.46 -13.45
C ILE A 79 7.52 9.76 -14.25
N VAL A 80 6.39 9.43 -13.61
CA VAL A 80 5.25 8.77 -14.29
C VAL A 80 4.70 9.66 -15.38
N MET A 81 4.52 10.96 -15.14
CA MET A 81 4.09 11.89 -16.18
C MET A 81 5.06 11.96 -17.36
N LYS A 82 6.37 12.03 -17.07
CA LYS A 82 7.41 12.22 -18.10
C LYS A 82 7.72 10.96 -18.91
N LYS A 83 7.76 9.78 -18.25
CA LYS A 83 8.23 8.54 -18.88
C LYS A 83 7.11 7.60 -19.32
N TYR A 84 5.93 7.75 -18.75
CA TYR A 84 4.81 6.82 -18.94
C TYR A 84 3.50 7.52 -19.29
N ASP A 85 3.57 8.77 -19.78
CA ASP A 85 2.41 9.60 -20.22
C ASP A 85 1.30 9.66 -19.16
N GLY A 86 1.68 9.72 -17.88
CA GLY A 86 0.76 9.76 -16.75
C GLY A 86 0.12 8.41 -16.38
N ARG A 87 0.42 7.35 -17.10
CA ARG A 87 -0.08 6.00 -16.80
C ARG A 87 0.81 5.34 -15.75
N ILE A 88 0.25 5.00 -14.61
CA ILE A 88 0.99 4.27 -13.57
C ILE A 88 1.37 2.89 -14.12
N PRO A 89 2.66 2.50 -14.12
CA PRO A 89 3.10 1.21 -14.64
C PRO A 89 2.48 0.05 -13.86
N ASN A 90 2.01 -0.97 -14.57
CA ASN A 90 1.50 -2.21 -13.99
C ASN A 90 2.54 -3.35 -13.97
N ASP A 91 3.77 -3.08 -14.41
CA ASP A 91 4.91 -3.98 -14.25
C ASP A 91 5.55 -3.80 -12.88
N TYR A 92 5.85 -4.91 -12.19
CA TYR A 92 6.34 -4.89 -10.81
C TYR A 92 7.72 -4.22 -10.68
N GLU A 93 8.68 -4.57 -11.53
CA GLU A 93 10.04 -4.03 -11.44
C GLU A 93 10.07 -2.56 -11.84
N VAL A 94 9.31 -2.18 -12.86
CA VAL A 94 9.18 -0.80 -13.30
C VAL A 94 8.54 0.05 -12.20
N PHE A 95 7.42 -0.37 -11.63
CA PHE A 95 6.73 0.39 -10.58
C PHE A 95 7.57 0.47 -9.30
N ARG A 96 8.21 -0.64 -8.91
CA ARG A 96 9.10 -0.69 -7.75
C ARG A 96 10.33 0.20 -7.88
N SER A 97 10.79 0.49 -9.11
CA SER A 97 11.93 1.39 -9.35
C SER A 97 11.62 2.88 -9.06
N LEU A 98 10.36 3.23 -8.89
CA LEU A 98 9.94 4.61 -8.62
C LEU A 98 10.34 5.05 -7.19
N PRO A 99 10.70 6.34 -7.00
CA PRO A 99 11.06 6.87 -5.69
C PRO A 99 10.00 6.59 -4.61
N GLY A 100 10.40 5.96 -3.50
CA GLY A 100 9.52 5.68 -2.36
C GLY A 100 8.63 4.45 -2.52
N VAL A 101 8.71 3.72 -3.64
CA VAL A 101 7.99 2.48 -3.86
C VAL A 101 8.83 1.29 -3.40
N GLY A 102 8.46 0.70 -2.27
CA GLY A 102 9.03 -0.55 -1.76
C GLY A 102 8.24 -1.78 -2.22
N GLU A 103 8.73 -2.98 -1.84
CA GLU A 103 8.06 -4.26 -2.16
C GLU A 103 6.60 -4.29 -1.72
N TYR A 104 6.31 -3.80 -0.50
CA TYR A 104 4.95 -3.72 0.02
C TYR A 104 4.06 -2.83 -0.84
N THR A 105 4.50 -1.58 -1.08
CA THR A 105 3.70 -0.62 -1.86
C THR A 105 3.46 -1.11 -3.28
N ALA A 106 4.49 -1.70 -3.92
CA ALA A 106 4.33 -2.30 -5.24
C ALA A 106 3.32 -3.45 -5.21
N GLY A 107 3.44 -4.37 -4.25
CA GLY A 107 2.48 -5.47 -4.08
C GLY A 107 1.04 -5.00 -3.87
N ALA A 108 0.84 -4.03 -2.99
CA ALA A 108 -0.49 -3.50 -2.68
C ALA A 108 -1.13 -2.79 -3.90
N VAL A 109 -0.42 -1.82 -4.48
CA VAL A 109 -0.97 -1.06 -5.62
C VAL A 109 -1.24 -1.96 -6.82
N LEU A 110 -0.28 -2.82 -7.19
CA LEU A 110 -0.42 -3.66 -8.38
C LEU A 110 -1.49 -4.73 -8.23
N SER A 111 -1.63 -5.33 -7.06
CA SER A 111 -2.66 -6.33 -6.83
C SER A 111 -4.06 -5.71 -6.77
N ILE A 112 -4.21 -4.59 -6.05
CA ILE A 112 -5.53 -3.98 -5.82
C ILE A 112 -6.04 -3.25 -7.07
N ALA A 113 -5.17 -2.47 -7.74
CA ALA A 113 -5.57 -1.67 -8.89
C ALA A 113 -5.61 -2.44 -10.20
N PHE A 114 -4.65 -3.37 -10.40
CA PHE A 114 -4.43 -4.00 -11.70
C PHE A 114 -4.65 -5.53 -11.69
N GLY A 115 -4.95 -6.12 -10.53
CA GLY A 115 -5.10 -7.58 -10.42
C GLY A 115 -3.81 -8.37 -10.65
N VAL A 116 -2.64 -7.72 -10.54
CA VAL A 116 -1.36 -8.41 -10.71
C VAL A 116 -1.11 -9.34 -9.51
N PRO A 117 -0.78 -10.63 -9.69
CA PRO A 117 -0.64 -11.60 -8.59
C PRO A 117 0.67 -11.38 -7.81
N THR A 118 0.75 -10.24 -7.11
CA THR A 118 1.89 -9.84 -6.28
C THR A 118 1.50 -9.79 -4.81
N PRO A 119 2.29 -10.38 -3.88
CA PRO A 119 1.99 -10.31 -2.46
C PRO A 119 2.29 -8.92 -1.88
N ALA A 120 1.35 -8.41 -1.06
CA ALA A 120 1.52 -7.21 -0.26
C ALA A 120 1.76 -7.60 1.21
N ILE A 121 3.01 -7.60 1.64
CA ILE A 121 3.42 -8.14 2.94
C ILE A 121 3.81 -7.00 3.88
N ASP A 122 2.87 -6.59 4.73
CA ASP A 122 3.11 -5.67 5.83
C ASP A 122 3.47 -6.41 7.14
N GLY A 123 3.59 -5.69 8.25
CA GLY A 123 3.83 -6.26 9.57
C GLY A 123 2.70 -7.18 10.05
N ASN A 124 1.45 -6.89 9.68
CA ASN A 124 0.28 -7.69 10.06
C ASN A 124 0.26 -9.02 9.31
N VAL A 125 0.50 -8.98 8.00
CA VAL A 125 0.58 -10.18 7.15
C VAL A 125 1.78 -11.05 7.56
N ASN A 126 2.95 -10.45 7.81
CA ASN A 126 4.11 -11.18 8.33
C ASN A 126 3.76 -11.91 9.63
N ARG A 127 3.14 -11.25 10.59
CA ARG A 127 2.73 -11.83 11.87
C ARG A 127 1.72 -12.96 11.68
N LEU A 128 0.68 -12.73 10.88
CA LEU A 128 -0.36 -13.71 10.58
C LEU A 128 0.24 -14.98 9.99
N ILE A 129 0.97 -14.87 8.88
CA ILE A 129 1.52 -16.04 8.19
C ILE A 129 2.61 -16.73 9.02
N SER A 130 3.43 -15.97 9.77
CA SER A 130 4.40 -16.56 10.68
C SER A 130 3.75 -17.44 11.74
N ARG A 131 2.66 -16.96 12.37
CA ARG A 131 1.92 -17.74 13.38
C ARG A 131 1.29 -19.00 12.78
N LEU A 132 0.62 -18.87 11.64
CA LEU A 132 0.02 -20.00 10.92
C LEU A 132 1.05 -21.04 10.45
N SER A 133 2.30 -20.62 10.26
CA SER A 133 3.38 -21.48 9.76
C SER A 133 4.36 -21.92 10.86
N GLY A 134 4.13 -21.58 12.14
CA GLY A 134 5.05 -21.89 13.24
C GLY A 134 6.41 -21.19 13.15
N ILE A 135 6.52 -20.09 12.37
CA ILE A 135 7.76 -19.33 12.19
C ILE A 135 7.95 -18.38 13.37
N LYS A 136 8.99 -18.59 14.18
CA LYS A 136 9.30 -17.77 15.35
C LYS A 136 10.09 -16.49 15.00
N ASN A 137 10.99 -16.54 14.01
CA ASN A 137 11.90 -15.46 13.68
C ASN A 137 11.83 -15.07 12.20
N LEU A 138 11.82 -13.77 11.89
CA LEU A 138 11.77 -13.24 10.52
C LEU A 138 13.16 -13.14 9.87
N THR A 139 13.87 -14.26 9.74
CA THR A 139 15.11 -14.33 8.96
C THR A 139 14.84 -14.10 7.46
N LYS A 140 15.88 -13.81 6.66
CA LYS A 140 15.76 -13.69 5.19
C LYS A 140 15.09 -14.93 4.57
N ARG A 141 15.51 -16.14 5.00
CA ARG A 141 14.93 -17.42 4.56
C ARG A 141 13.43 -17.50 4.90
N ASN A 142 13.06 -17.16 6.12
CA ASN A 142 11.66 -17.25 6.57
C ASN A 142 10.76 -16.22 5.87
N LYS A 143 11.27 -15.02 5.58
CA LYS A 143 10.56 -14.03 4.76
C LYS A 143 10.29 -14.55 3.34
N LEU A 144 11.23 -15.27 2.75
CA LEU A 144 11.03 -15.89 1.44
C LEU A 144 9.98 -17.01 1.49
N ILE A 145 9.96 -17.83 2.56
CA ILE A 145 8.93 -18.85 2.77
C ILE A 145 7.55 -18.20 2.86
N ILE A 146 7.40 -17.12 3.65
CA ILE A 146 6.15 -16.36 3.77
C ILE A 146 5.73 -15.82 2.41
N LYS A 147 6.64 -15.19 1.67
CA LYS A 147 6.38 -14.63 0.33
C LYS A 147 5.89 -15.71 -0.64
N ASN A 148 6.55 -16.87 -0.67
CA ASN A 148 6.18 -17.96 -1.56
C ASN A 148 4.81 -18.57 -1.18
N LYS A 149 4.53 -18.70 0.13
CA LYS A 149 3.23 -19.18 0.61
C LYS A 149 2.09 -18.25 0.21
N ILE A 150 2.28 -16.93 0.30
CA ILE A 150 1.26 -15.99 -0.18
C ILE A 150 1.14 -16.04 -1.69
N LYS A 151 2.26 -16.14 -2.44
CA LYS A 151 2.23 -16.28 -3.89
C LYS A 151 1.40 -17.49 -4.34
N SER A 152 1.50 -18.63 -3.66
CA SER A 152 0.69 -19.81 -4.01
C SER A 152 -0.80 -19.62 -3.75
N LEU A 153 -1.18 -18.74 -2.83
CA LEU A 153 -2.59 -18.42 -2.55
C LEU A 153 -3.18 -17.42 -3.58
N LEU A 154 -2.36 -16.73 -4.37
CA LEU A 154 -2.78 -15.73 -5.34
C LEU A 154 -3.16 -16.31 -6.71
N ILE A 155 -3.14 -17.65 -6.89
CA ILE A 155 -3.27 -18.27 -8.22
C ILE A 155 -4.70 -18.23 -8.73
N ASP A 156 -5.71 -18.50 -7.87
CA ASP A 156 -7.11 -18.66 -8.28
C ASP A 156 -8.07 -17.66 -7.61
N ILE A 157 -7.55 -16.58 -7.05
CA ILE A 157 -8.30 -15.60 -6.28
C ILE A 157 -7.93 -14.20 -6.75
N ASP A 158 -8.88 -13.22 -6.68
CA ASP A 158 -8.53 -11.80 -6.91
C ASP A 158 -7.38 -11.39 -5.98
N PRO A 159 -6.21 -11.01 -6.53
CA PRO A 159 -5.02 -10.74 -5.71
C PRO A 159 -5.20 -9.55 -4.77
N GLY A 160 -5.99 -8.54 -5.21
CA GLY A 160 -6.28 -7.37 -4.38
C GLY A 160 -7.16 -7.73 -3.19
N ASP A 161 -8.19 -8.54 -3.40
CA ASP A 161 -9.09 -8.99 -2.32
C ASP A 161 -8.34 -9.88 -1.33
N LEU A 162 -7.53 -10.83 -1.80
CA LEU A 162 -6.74 -11.68 -0.91
C LEU A 162 -5.75 -10.87 -0.06
N ASN A 163 -4.97 -9.98 -0.67
CA ASN A 163 -4.02 -9.14 0.07
C ASN A 163 -4.73 -8.27 1.12
N GLN A 164 -5.86 -7.65 0.76
CA GLN A 164 -6.66 -6.86 1.70
C GLN A 164 -7.22 -7.74 2.84
N ALA A 165 -7.73 -8.93 2.54
CA ALA A 165 -8.23 -9.87 3.56
C ALA A 165 -7.13 -10.29 4.54
N LEU A 166 -5.93 -10.61 4.06
CA LEU A 166 -4.79 -10.96 4.92
C LEU A 166 -4.39 -9.81 5.85
N MET A 167 -4.36 -8.57 5.33
CA MET A 167 -4.09 -7.37 6.14
C MET A 167 -5.17 -7.16 7.20
N GLU A 168 -6.47 -7.32 6.86
CA GLU A 168 -7.58 -7.17 7.80
C GLU A 168 -7.57 -8.24 8.89
N ILE A 169 -7.40 -9.52 8.54
CA ILE A 169 -7.28 -10.59 9.53
C ILE A 169 -6.10 -10.32 10.47
N GLY A 170 -4.97 -9.87 9.90
CA GLY A 170 -3.83 -9.50 10.71
C GLY A 170 -4.09 -8.31 11.65
N ALA A 171 -4.87 -7.33 11.20
CA ALA A 171 -5.14 -6.12 11.98
C ALA A 171 -6.25 -6.31 13.03
N LEU A 172 -7.27 -7.13 12.77
CA LEU A 172 -8.48 -7.23 13.58
C LEU A 172 -8.58 -8.52 14.39
N VAL A 173 -8.02 -9.62 13.91
CA VAL A 173 -8.11 -10.96 14.54
C VAL A 173 -6.76 -11.37 15.10
N CYS A 174 -5.75 -11.49 14.24
CA CYS A 174 -4.41 -11.90 14.62
C CYS A 174 -3.58 -10.72 15.17
N ILE A 175 -4.14 -10.01 16.15
CA ILE A 175 -3.50 -8.83 16.78
C ILE A 175 -2.22 -9.21 17.54
N PRO A 176 -1.30 -8.24 17.82
CA PRO A 176 -0.02 -8.55 18.46
C PRO A 176 -0.13 -9.20 19.83
N LYS A 177 -0.98 -8.68 20.69
CA LYS A 177 -1.24 -9.20 22.05
C LYS A 177 -2.67 -9.74 22.11
N ASN A 178 -2.87 -10.89 22.75
CA ASN A 178 -4.18 -11.55 22.92
C ASN A 178 -4.96 -11.68 21.59
N PRO A 179 -4.45 -12.45 20.61
CA PRO A 179 -5.14 -12.63 19.33
C PRO A 179 -6.50 -13.30 19.53
N LEU A 180 -7.48 -12.86 18.73
CA LEU A 180 -8.86 -13.33 18.76
C LEU A 180 -9.04 -14.55 17.85
N CYS A 181 -8.30 -15.63 18.14
CA CYS A 181 -8.40 -16.90 17.40
C CYS A 181 -9.45 -17.79 18.09
N TYR A 182 -10.58 -18.00 17.46
CA TYR A 182 -11.65 -18.92 17.90
C TYR A 182 -11.77 -20.06 16.88
#